data_51422b8a3d0bdca9677e17db55deca63
#
_entry.id   51422b8a3d0bdca9677e17db55deca63
#
_cell.length_a   1.000
_cell.length_b   1.000
_cell.length_c   1.000
_cell.angle_alpha   90.00
_cell.angle_beta   90.00
_cell.angle_gamma   90.00
#
_symmetry.space_group_name_H-M   'P 1'
#
loop_
_entity.id
_entity.type
_entity.pdbx_description
1 polymer ?
#
loop_
_entity_poly.entity_id
_entity_poly.type
_entity_poly.pdbx_seq_one_letter_code
_entity_poly.pdbx_strand_id
1 'polypeptide(L)'
;MYKSIHRTYYHNEKPYHTVGELQSKEQYVAKLFNDSLSLQLSTEETQLRKLKRDCEEYKKKTEDMTDAIKILISKYEDANKEYQTQLLNAIKIPLMVYSGRIIQNYPLGLGIRAIIKTNQLVFEAASKSGSDVYNILSTGQLNGLSIALLLSIKNVYGDTKGLDILLIDDPLQTIDDISAISLADLLTQQGIGQIVLSTHEETKAALLRYKFKHAGMSVREQNMQALYMKTVTEE
;
A
#
# COMPACT_ATOMS: atom_id res chain seq x y z
N MET A 1 -3.41 -63.45 -30.51
CA MET A 1 -4.66 -63.27 -31.26
C MET A 1 -4.80 -64.27 -32.43
N TYR A 2 -3.82 -64.52 -33.29
CA TYR A 2 -3.85 -65.50 -34.38
C TYR A 2 -4.15 -66.92 -33.95
N LYS A 3 -3.60 -67.40 -32.83
CA LYS A 3 -3.84 -68.74 -32.29
C LYS A 3 -5.27 -68.99 -31.73
N SER A 4 -5.95 -67.94 -31.33
CA SER A 4 -7.34 -68.03 -30.82
C SER A 4 -8.34 -68.15 -31.96
N ILE A 5 -8.11 -67.45 -33.06
CA ILE A 5 -8.97 -67.49 -34.24
C ILE A 5 -8.87 -68.88 -34.93
N HIS A 6 -7.69 -69.49 -34.97
CA HIS A 6 -7.49 -70.80 -35.53
C HIS A 6 -8.24 -71.87 -34.78
N ARG A 7 -8.37 -71.81 -33.46
CA ARG A 7 -9.07 -72.80 -32.60
C ARG A 7 -10.56 -72.77 -32.76
N THR A 8 -11.19 -71.66 -33.03
CA THR A 8 -12.65 -71.50 -33.12
C THR A 8 -13.18 -71.96 -34.49
N TYR A 9 -12.37 -71.98 -35.53
CA TYR A 9 -12.79 -72.32 -36.88
C TYR A 9 -12.58 -73.77 -37.26
N TYR A 10 -11.80 -74.57 -36.53
CA TYR A 10 -11.53 -75.97 -36.80
C TYR A 10 -12.41 -77.01 -36.01
N HIS A 11 -13.34 -76.55 -35.25
CA HIS A 11 -14.15 -77.47 -34.41
C HIS A 11 -15.43 -78.03 -35.08
N ASN A 12 -15.76 -77.54 -36.29
CA ASN A 12 -16.85 -78.16 -37.07
C ASN A 12 -16.25 -78.65 -38.39
N GLU A 13 -16.41 -79.98 -38.55
CA GLU A 13 -15.86 -80.85 -39.63
C GLU A 13 -16.25 -80.45 -41.06
N LYS A 14 -16.12 -79.22 -41.49
CA LYS A 14 -16.22 -78.82 -42.86
C LYS A 14 -15.02 -77.89 -43.21
N PRO A 15 -14.28 -78.22 -44.30
CA PRO A 15 -13.25 -77.29 -44.75
C PRO A 15 -13.92 -76.07 -45.37
N TYR A 16 -14.28 -75.16 -44.49
CA TYR A 16 -14.85 -73.91 -44.88
C TYR A 16 -13.74 -72.97 -45.18
N HIS A 17 -13.75 -72.55 -46.34
CA HIS A 17 -13.06 -71.41 -46.89
C HIS A 17 -11.83 -71.75 -47.76
N THR A 18 -12.02 -71.51 -48.99
CA THR A 18 -10.92 -71.36 -49.94
C THR A 18 -9.98 -70.23 -49.44
N VAL A 19 -8.72 -70.33 -49.81
CA VAL A 19 -7.72 -69.28 -49.47
C VAL A 19 -8.23 -67.84 -49.81
N GLY A 20 -9.02 -67.73 -50.89
CA GLY A 20 -9.67 -66.48 -51.28
C GLY A 20 -10.68 -65.91 -50.32
N GLU A 21 -11.47 -66.82 -49.60
CA GLU A 21 -12.44 -66.38 -48.60
C GLU A 21 -11.75 -65.92 -47.31
N LEU A 22 -10.62 -66.54 -46.97
CA LEU A 22 -9.80 -66.08 -45.84
C LEU A 22 -9.16 -64.73 -46.14
N GLN A 23 -8.64 -64.53 -47.34
CA GLN A 23 -8.12 -63.25 -47.78
C GLN A 23 -9.19 -62.16 -47.81
N SER A 24 -10.40 -62.46 -48.30
CA SER A 24 -11.52 -61.50 -48.26
C SER A 24 -11.93 -61.11 -46.86
N LYS A 25 -11.95 -62.06 -45.88
CA LYS A 25 -12.22 -61.76 -44.48
C LYS A 25 -11.11 -60.97 -43.85
N GLU A 26 -9.88 -61.26 -44.12
CA GLU A 26 -8.72 -60.48 -43.67
C GLU A 26 -8.82 -59.03 -44.17
N GLN A 27 -9.11 -58.83 -45.43
CA GLN A 27 -9.30 -57.51 -46.03
C GLN A 27 -10.48 -56.75 -45.39
N TYR A 28 -11.59 -57.46 -45.12
CA TYR A 28 -12.76 -56.85 -44.45
C TYR A 28 -12.45 -56.41 -43.01
N VAL A 29 -11.76 -57.29 -42.25
CA VAL A 29 -11.32 -56.93 -40.90
C VAL A 29 -10.34 -55.78 -40.90
N ALA A 30 -9.37 -55.77 -41.82
CA ALA A 30 -8.42 -54.67 -42.01
C ALA A 30 -9.16 -53.36 -42.33
N LYS A 31 -10.17 -53.41 -43.21
CA LYS A 31 -10.97 -52.25 -43.56
C LYS A 31 -11.77 -51.73 -42.36
N LEU A 32 -12.44 -52.59 -41.60
CA LEU A 32 -13.18 -52.20 -40.40
C LEU A 32 -12.25 -51.57 -39.36
N PHE A 33 -11.05 -52.12 -39.21
CA PHE A 33 -10.05 -51.57 -38.29
C PHE A 33 -9.56 -50.19 -38.75
N ASN A 34 -9.27 -50.00 -40.04
CA ASN A 34 -8.89 -48.75 -40.59
C ASN A 34 -10.01 -47.71 -40.53
N ASP A 35 -11.26 -48.09 -40.80
CA ASP A 35 -12.42 -47.19 -40.70
C ASP A 35 -12.64 -46.73 -39.24
N SER A 36 -12.51 -47.66 -38.28
CA SER A 36 -12.57 -47.33 -36.85
C SER A 36 -11.45 -46.39 -36.41
N LEU A 37 -10.21 -46.63 -36.87
CA LEU A 37 -9.06 -45.79 -36.57
C LEU A 37 -9.21 -44.43 -37.21
N SER A 38 -9.69 -44.35 -38.45
CA SER A 38 -9.91 -43.06 -39.15
C SER A 38 -10.99 -42.22 -38.47
N LEU A 39 -12.04 -42.86 -37.92
CA LEU A 39 -13.07 -42.18 -37.16
C LEU A 39 -12.51 -41.60 -35.85
N GLN A 40 -11.69 -42.38 -35.14
CA GLN A 40 -11.03 -41.92 -33.90
C GLN A 40 -10.10 -40.76 -34.18
N LEU A 41 -9.27 -40.83 -35.21
CA LEU A 41 -8.38 -39.74 -35.63
C LEU A 41 -9.15 -38.46 -35.98
N SER A 42 -10.26 -38.59 -36.71
CA SER A 42 -11.09 -37.42 -37.08
C SER A 42 -11.74 -36.75 -35.85
N THR A 43 -12.13 -37.52 -34.85
CA THR A 43 -12.69 -37.00 -33.61
C THR A 43 -11.63 -36.29 -32.76
N GLU A 44 -10.44 -36.88 -32.63
CA GLU A 44 -9.30 -36.25 -31.95
C GLU A 44 -8.82 -34.97 -32.65
N GLU A 45 -8.73 -34.97 -34.00
CA GLU A 45 -8.42 -33.75 -34.74
C GLU A 45 -9.45 -32.64 -34.51
N THR A 46 -10.72 -32.99 -34.42
CA THR A 46 -11.79 -32.02 -34.16
C THR A 46 -11.68 -31.43 -32.72
N GLN A 47 -11.37 -32.28 -31.76
CA GLN A 47 -11.13 -31.85 -30.38
C GLN A 47 -9.88 -30.95 -30.30
N LEU A 48 -8.81 -31.33 -30.98
CA LEU A 48 -7.56 -30.54 -31.01
C LEU A 48 -7.77 -29.17 -31.67
N ARG A 49 -8.55 -29.11 -32.74
CA ARG A 49 -8.91 -27.81 -33.37
C ARG A 49 -9.77 -26.94 -32.46
N LYS A 50 -10.66 -27.54 -31.67
CA LYS A 50 -11.44 -26.82 -30.66
C LYS A 50 -10.54 -26.26 -29.56
N LEU A 51 -9.69 -27.11 -28.98
CA LEU A 51 -8.75 -26.71 -27.93
C LEU A 51 -7.78 -25.60 -28.37
N LYS A 52 -7.30 -25.68 -29.63
CA LYS A 52 -6.47 -24.60 -30.18
C LYS A 52 -7.21 -23.28 -30.26
N ARG A 53 -8.46 -23.27 -30.73
CA ARG A 53 -9.29 -22.05 -30.77
C ARG A 53 -9.55 -21.49 -29.39
N ASP A 54 -9.90 -22.34 -28.43
CA ASP A 54 -10.14 -21.93 -27.05
C ASP A 54 -8.87 -21.34 -26.42
N CYS A 55 -7.72 -21.96 -26.70
CA CYS A 55 -6.43 -21.45 -26.24
C CYS A 55 -6.08 -20.08 -26.83
N GLU A 56 -6.32 -19.88 -28.12
CA GLU A 56 -6.12 -18.58 -28.78
C GLU A 56 -7.07 -17.50 -28.22
N GLU A 57 -8.31 -17.86 -27.96
CA GLU A 57 -9.29 -16.95 -27.34
C GLU A 57 -8.86 -16.54 -25.93
N TYR A 58 -8.46 -17.51 -25.10
CA TYR A 58 -7.94 -17.22 -23.75
C TYR A 58 -6.68 -16.36 -23.77
N LYS A 59 -5.77 -16.65 -24.71
CA LYS A 59 -4.55 -15.86 -24.87
C LYS A 59 -4.89 -14.41 -25.19
N LYS A 60 -5.79 -14.18 -26.15
CA LYS A 60 -6.26 -12.83 -26.50
C LYS A 60 -6.91 -12.13 -25.33
N LYS A 61 -7.82 -12.79 -24.59
CA LYS A 61 -8.44 -12.22 -23.38
C LYS A 61 -7.41 -11.84 -22.33
N THR A 62 -6.38 -12.67 -22.15
CA THR A 62 -5.30 -12.39 -21.19
C THR A 62 -4.48 -11.16 -21.61
N GLU A 63 -4.19 -11.04 -22.91
CA GLU A 63 -3.49 -9.87 -23.47
C GLU A 63 -4.34 -8.59 -23.27
N ASP A 64 -5.62 -8.62 -23.64
CA ASP A 64 -6.55 -7.50 -23.47
C ASP A 64 -6.68 -7.07 -21.99
N MET A 65 -6.79 -8.04 -21.07
CA MET A 65 -6.83 -7.76 -19.62
C MET A 65 -5.51 -7.17 -19.12
N THR A 66 -4.38 -7.67 -19.61
CA THR A 66 -3.05 -7.17 -19.22
C THR A 66 -2.89 -5.71 -19.66
N ASP A 67 -3.33 -5.37 -20.84
CA ASP A 67 -3.25 -3.99 -21.35
C ASP A 67 -4.22 -3.06 -20.61
N ALA A 68 -5.43 -3.52 -20.28
CA ALA A 68 -6.35 -2.76 -19.44
C ALA A 68 -5.78 -2.48 -18.04
N ILE A 69 -5.10 -3.46 -17.43
CA ILE A 69 -4.43 -3.30 -16.13
C ILE A 69 -3.28 -2.30 -16.23
N LYS A 70 -2.46 -2.34 -17.29
CA LYS A 70 -1.38 -1.35 -17.49
C LYS A 70 -1.93 0.08 -17.58
N ILE A 71 -3.01 0.27 -18.32
CA ILE A 71 -3.69 1.59 -18.42
C ILE A 71 -4.20 2.03 -17.06
N LEU A 72 -4.80 1.12 -16.28
CA LEU A 72 -5.31 1.43 -14.95
C LEU A 72 -4.17 1.84 -13.99
N ILE A 73 -3.06 1.12 -14.01
CA ILE A 73 -1.86 1.43 -13.21
C ILE A 73 -1.34 2.83 -13.57
N SER A 74 -1.17 3.12 -14.85
CA SER A 74 -0.70 4.45 -15.30
C SER A 74 -1.62 5.58 -14.82
N LYS A 75 -2.95 5.42 -14.97
CA LYS A 75 -3.91 6.42 -14.49
C LYS A 75 -3.88 6.59 -12.97
N TYR A 76 -3.69 5.49 -12.24
CA TYR A 76 -3.55 5.55 -10.78
C TYR A 76 -2.28 6.31 -10.37
N GLU A 77 -1.16 6.04 -11.04
CA GLU A 77 0.11 6.74 -10.79
C GLU A 77 0.00 8.24 -11.08
N ASP A 78 -0.65 8.62 -12.17
CA ASP A 78 -0.90 10.02 -12.51
C ASP A 78 -1.79 10.72 -11.48
N ALA A 79 -2.89 10.09 -11.09
CA ALA A 79 -3.80 10.61 -10.06
C ALA A 79 -3.12 10.74 -8.69
N ASN A 80 -2.30 9.75 -8.32
CA ASN A 80 -1.52 9.78 -7.07
C ASN A 80 -0.51 10.93 -7.07
N LYS A 81 0.19 11.13 -8.19
CA LYS A 81 1.15 12.23 -8.35
C LYS A 81 0.47 13.60 -8.28
N GLU A 82 -0.69 13.74 -8.91
CA GLU A 82 -1.50 14.97 -8.83
C GLU A 82 -1.94 15.22 -7.39
N TYR A 83 -2.49 14.21 -6.71
CA TYR A 83 -2.89 14.30 -5.31
C TYR A 83 -1.73 14.69 -4.38
N GLN A 84 -0.56 14.08 -4.53
CA GLN A 84 0.63 14.43 -3.77
C GLN A 84 1.05 15.88 -4.01
N THR A 85 0.96 16.35 -5.24
CA THR A 85 1.30 17.74 -5.59
C THR A 85 0.30 18.72 -4.95
N GLN A 86 -0.99 18.43 -4.99
CA GLN A 86 -2.03 19.22 -4.35
C GLN A 86 -1.83 19.28 -2.83
N LEU A 87 -1.58 18.12 -2.20
CA LEU A 87 -1.30 18.01 -0.77
C LEU A 87 -0.11 18.90 -0.37
N LEU A 88 1.00 18.77 -1.08
CA LEU A 88 2.21 19.55 -0.79
C LEU A 88 2.00 21.06 -0.97
N ASN A 89 1.29 21.46 -2.01
CA ASN A 89 0.98 22.88 -2.23
C ASN A 89 0.11 23.44 -1.09
N ALA A 90 -0.82 22.65 -0.58
CA ALA A 90 -1.68 23.05 0.53
C ALA A 90 -0.92 23.22 1.84
N ILE A 91 -0.03 22.28 2.19
CA ILE A 91 0.73 22.31 3.44
C ILE A 91 1.99 23.18 3.41
N LYS A 92 2.44 23.61 2.22
CA LYS A 92 3.72 24.31 2.02
C LYS A 92 3.90 25.53 2.90
N ILE A 93 2.92 26.41 2.94
CA ILE A 93 2.98 27.65 3.74
C ILE A 93 2.88 27.36 5.23
N PRO A 94 1.88 26.60 5.73
CA PRO A 94 1.82 26.21 7.12
C PRO A 94 3.10 25.54 7.61
N LEU A 95 3.64 24.59 6.85
CA LEU A 95 4.87 23.89 7.21
C LEU A 95 6.07 24.83 7.35
N MET A 96 6.23 25.76 6.41
CA MET A 96 7.31 26.74 6.47
C MET A 96 7.19 27.65 7.69
N VAL A 97 5.98 28.11 8.03
CA VAL A 97 5.72 28.96 9.19
C VAL A 97 5.90 28.17 10.49
N TYR A 98 5.33 26.99 10.60
CA TYR A 98 5.37 26.20 11.84
C TYR A 98 6.78 25.67 12.13
N SER A 99 7.48 25.15 11.11
CA SER A 99 8.86 24.71 11.28
C SER A 99 9.80 25.88 11.64
N GLY A 100 9.62 27.04 11.02
CA GLY A 100 10.40 28.24 11.38
C GLY A 100 10.17 28.70 12.81
N ARG A 101 8.94 28.59 13.34
CA ARG A 101 8.61 28.94 14.73
C ARG A 101 9.15 27.92 15.74
N ILE A 102 9.06 26.62 15.44
CA ILE A 102 9.48 25.56 16.35
C ILE A 102 11.00 25.40 16.36
N ILE A 103 11.62 25.29 15.18
CA ILE A 103 13.06 24.96 15.05
C ILE A 103 13.94 26.16 15.35
N GLN A 104 13.51 27.37 15.00
CA GLN A 104 14.22 28.64 15.22
C GLN A 104 15.69 28.65 14.76
N ASN A 105 15.97 27.91 13.69
CA ASN A 105 17.33 27.82 13.15
C ASN A 105 17.57 28.95 12.12
N TYR A 106 17.99 30.12 12.59
CA TYR A 106 18.23 31.29 11.76
C TYR A 106 19.27 31.11 10.64
N PRO A 107 20.38 30.32 10.82
CA PRO A 107 21.32 30.07 9.75
C PRO A 107 20.76 29.33 8.55
N LEU A 108 19.70 28.55 8.74
CA LEU A 108 19.01 27.78 7.69
C LEU A 108 17.85 28.58 7.05
N GLY A 109 17.59 29.79 7.50
CA GLY A 109 16.43 30.58 7.13
C GLY A 109 15.17 30.19 7.94
N LEU A 110 14.15 31.04 7.80
CA LEU A 110 12.90 30.83 8.51
C LEU A 110 12.10 29.72 7.85
N GLY A 111 12.20 28.52 8.43
CA GLY A 111 11.35 27.40 8.06
C GLY A 111 11.94 26.43 7.04
N ILE A 112 11.21 25.36 6.87
CA ILE A 112 11.53 24.24 6.00
C ILE A 112 10.42 24.11 4.98
N ARG A 113 10.78 23.81 3.73
CA ARG A 113 9.84 23.54 2.66
C ARG A 113 9.91 22.07 2.25
N ALA A 114 8.76 21.48 1.98
CA ALA A 114 8.65 20.16 1.39
C ALA A 114 8.56 20.27 -0.13
N ILE A 115 9.31 19.42 -0.83
CA ILE A 115 9.29 19.30 -2.28
C ILE A 115 9.26 17.82 -2.70
N ILE A 116 8.76 17.52 -3.89
CA ILE A 116 8.88 16.18 -4.47
C ILE A 116 10.08 16.15 -5.41
N LYS A 117 11.02 15.25 -5.13
CA LYS A 117 12.12 14.91 -6.04
C LYS A 117 12.08 13.40 -6.30
N THR A 118 12.07 13.01 -7.57
CA THR A 118 12.12 11.58 -7.96
C THR A 118 11.10 10.71 -7.22
N ASN A 119 9.83 11.16 -7.11
CA ASN A 119 8.74 10.51 -6.37
C ASN A 119 8.97 10.36 -4.85
N GLN A 120 9.92 11.08 -4.28
CA GLN A 120 10.19 11.10 -2.84
C GLN A 120 9.94 12.49 -2.27
N LEU A 121 9.37 12.53 -1.06
CA LEU A 121 9.22 13.75 -0.29
C LEU A 121 10.58 14.11 0.29
N VAL A 122 11.09 15.29 -0.09
CA VAL A 122 12.36 15.83 0.41
C VAL A 122 12.10 17.14 1.13
N PHE A 123 12.74 17.31 2.28
CA PHE A 123 12.68 18.53 3.06
C PHE A 123 13.93 19.36 2.83
N GLU A 124 13.76 20.61 2.43
CA GLU A 124 14.87 21.55 2.20
C GLU A 124 14.73 22.78 3.09
N ALA A 125 15.87 23.33 3.51
CA ALA A 125 15.89 24.63 4.19
C ALA A 125 15.43 25.73 3.23
N ALA A 126 14.64 26.68 3.71
CA ALA A 126 14.08 27.74 2.89
C ALA A 126 15.16 28.63 2.25
N SER A 127 16.33 28.77 2.90
CA SER A 127 17.46 29.61 2.43
C SER A 127 18.43 28.88 1.50
N LYS A 128 18.47 27.55 1.48
CA LYS A 128 19.40 26.76 0.67
C LYS A 128 18.67 25.70 -0.10
N SER A 129 18.40 25.91 -1.37
CA SER A 129 17.90 24.88 -2.25
C SER A 129 18.94 23.79 -2.46
N GLY A 130 18.53 22.51 -2.31
CA GLY A 130 19.35 21.34 -2.59
C GLY A 130 20.02 20.69 -1.37
N SER A 131 19.91 21.27 -0.17
CA SER A 131 20.43 20.65 1.05
C SER A 131 19.31 19.92 1.77
N ASP A 132 19.45 18.58 1.87
CA ASP A 132 18.54 17.75 2.65
C ASP A 132 18.68 18.08 4.14
N VAL A 133 17.58 18.45 4.77
CA VAL A 133 17.54 18.83 6.19
C VAL A 133 17.91 17.70 7.14
N TYR A 134 17.72 16.44 6.74
CA TYR A 134 18.11 15.29 7.55
C TYR A 134 19.59 15.23 7.90
N ASN A 135 20.43 15.82 7.04
CA ASN A 135 21.87 15.89 7.25
C ASN A 135 22.31 17.12 8.05
N ILE A 136 21.40 18.05 8.33
CA ILE A 136 21.73 19.36 8.90
C ILE A 136 21.08 19.56 10.26
N LEU A 137 19.88 18.99 10.48
CA LEU A 137 19.12 19.18 11.70
C LEU A 137 19.54 18.18 12.79
N SER A 138 19.56 18.67 14.03
CA SER A 138 19.68 17.81 15.21
C SER A 138 18.42 16.94 15.40
N THR A 139 18.52 15.90 16.23
CA THR A 139 17.38 15.03 16.57
C THR A 139 16.18 15.83 17.09
N GLY A 140 16.41 16.80 17.97
CA GLY A 140 15.35 17.67 18.49
C GLY A 140 14.71 18.53 17.43
N GLN A 141 15.50 19.07 16.50
CA GLN A 141 14.99 19.84 15.36
C GLN A 141 14.20 18.97 14.38
N LEU A 142 14.61 17.72 14.16
CA LEU A 142 13.85 16.75 13.35
C LEU A 142 12.51 16.41 14.02
N ASN A 143 12.48 16.25 15.33
CA ASN A 143 11.23 16.08 16.07
C ASN A 143 10.32 17.31 15.91
N GLY A 144 10.89 18.51 16.06
CA GLY A 144 10.17 19.76 15.80
C GLY A 144 9.61 19.85 14.38
N LEU A 145 10.35 19.39 13.36
CA LEU A 145 9.87 19.31 11.99
C LEU A 145 8.69 18.33 11.83
N SER A 146 8.76 17.18 12.48
CA SER A 146 7.67 16.19 12.47
C SER A 146 6.39 16.76 13.07
N ILE A 147 6.49 17.49 14.17
CA ILE A 147 5.36 18.18 14.79
C ILE A 147 4.83 19.30 13.88
N ALA A 148 5.73 20.09 13.27
CA ALA A 148 5.33 21.13 12.32
C ALA A 148 4.55 20.55 11.12
N LEU A 149 4.98 19.40 10.60
CA LEU A 149 4.28 18.69 9.54
C LEU A 149 2.90 18.22 9.99
N LEU A 150 2.81 17.58 11.16
CA LEU A 150 1.53 17.13 11.75
C LEU A 150 0.53 18.29 11.90
N LEU A 151 0.98 19.41 12.45
CA LEU A 151 0.16 20.60 12.62
C LEU A 151 -0.24 21.23 11.28
N SER A 152 0.64 21.18 10.28
CA SER A 152 0.35 21.67 8.92
C SER A 152 -0.74 20.85 8.25
N ILE A 153 -0.68 19.54 8.38
CA ILE A 153 -1.73 18.62 7.88
C ILE A 153 -3.04 18.86 8.63
N LYS A 154 -2.99 18.99 9.96
CA LYS A 154 -4.18 19.28 10.77
C LYS A 154 -4.82 20.62 10.38
N ASN A 155 -4.01 21.64 10.13
CA ASN A 155 -4.51 22.98 9.72
C ASN A 155 -5.24 22.93 8.37
N VAL A 156 -4.75 22.16 7.42
CA VAL A 156 -5.31 22.09 6.05
C VAL A 156 -6.52 21.16 5.96
N TYR A 157 -6.49 20.03 6.71
CA TYR A 157 -7.48 18.96 6.58
C TYR A 157 -8.33 18.75 7.82
N GLY A 158 -8.09 19.50 8.90
CA GLY A 158 -8.75 19.33 10.19
C GLY A 158 -10.21 19.77 10.25
N ASP A 159 -10.69 20.54 9.29
CA ASP A 159 -12.07 21.06 9.22
C ASP A 159 -13.11 20.02 8.77
N THR A 160 -12.69 18.78 8.51
CA THR A 160 -13.66 17.71 8.26
C THR A 160 -14.47 17.45 9.54
N LYS A 161 -15.79 17.38 9.40
CA LYS A 161 -16.80 17.19 10.48
C LYS A 161 -16.54 15.90 11.30
N GLY A 162 -15.46 15.90 12.09
CA GLY A 162 -15.01 14.75 12.85
C GLY A 162 -14.53 15.16 14.25
N LEU A 163 -13.85 14.23 14.90
CA LEU A 163 -13.19 14.45 16.19
C LEU A 163 -12.08 15.50 16.04
N ASP A 164 -12.26 16.67 16.64
CA ASP A 164 -11.25 17.71 16.67
C ASP A 164 -10.29 17.51 17.87
N ILE A 165 -9.57 16.39 17.83
CA ILE A 165 -8.61 15.98 18.86
C ILE A 165 -7.22 15.88 18.25
N LEU A 166 -6.22 16.36 18.98
CA LEU A 166 -4.80 16.20 18.69
C LEU A 166 -4.15 15.41 19.83
N LEU A 167 -3.57 14.24 19.49
CA LEU A 167 -2.83 13.41 20.43
C LEU A 167 -1.35 13.44 20.06
N ILE A 168 -0.48 13.83 20.98
CA ILE A 168 0.97 13.84 20.77
C ILE A 168 1.63 13.20 21.99
N ASP A 169 2.39 12.14 21.73
CA ASP A 169 3.15 11.46 22.76
C ASP A 169 4.55 12.07 22.87
N ASP A 170 4.86 12.57 24.04
CA ASP A 170 6.14 13.15 24.44
C ASP A 170 6.79 14.11 23.43
N PRO A 171 6.07 15.16 22.99
CA PRO A 171 6.57 16.06 21.94
C PRO A 171 7.80 16.85 22.35
N LEU A 172 8.11 16.91 23.64
CA LEU A 172 9.14 17.78 24.20
C LEU A 172 10.44 17.04 24.58
N GLN A 173 10.51 15.73 24.44
CA GLN A 173 11.61 14.89 24.93
C GLN A 173 13.00 15.35 24.45
N THR A 174 13.11 15.78 23.19
CA THR A 174 14.40 16.16 22.58
C THR A 174 14.48 17.62 22.16
N ILE A 175 13.43 18.38 22.46
CA ILE A 175 13.28 19.79 22.06
C ILE A 175 13.86 20.68 23.16
N ASP A 176 14.62 21.70 22.78
CA ASP A 176 15.13 22.71 23.71
C ASP A 176 13.99 23.59 24.29
N ASP A 177 14.28 24.28 25.37
CA ASP A 177 13.27 25.07 26.10
C ASP A 177 12.65 26.19 25.25
N ILE A 178 13.44 26.81 24.35
CA ILE A 178 12.93 27.89 23.51
C ILE A 178 11.95 27.32 22.47
N SER A 179 12.32 26.22 21.86
CA SER A 179 11.46 25.48 20.92
C SER A 179 10.21 24.95 21.61
N ALA A 180 10.32 24.48 22.88
CA ALA A 180 9.18 24.03 23.68
C ALA A 180 8.19 25.15 23.97
N ILE A 181 8.69 26.35 24.32
CA ILE A 181 7.87 27.56 24.50
C ILE A 181 7.13 27.91 23.20
N SER A 182 7.85 27.92 22.08
CA SER A 182 7.27 28.24 20.78
C SER A 182 6.22 27.23 20.33
N LEU A 183 6.47 25.94 20.59
CA LEU A 183 5.47 24.89 20.35
C LEU A 183 4.22 25.09 21.19
N ALA A 184 4.36 25.38 22.49
CA ALA A 184 3.24 25.66 23.35
C ALA A 184 2.39 26.83 22.85
N ASP A 185 3.04 27.94 22.47
CA ASP A 185 2.37 29.11 21.90
C ASP A 185 1.70 28.80 20.55
N LEU A 186 2.32 27.97 19.74
CA LEU A 186 1.73 27.53 18.48
C LEU A 186 0.47 26.69 18.68
N LEU A 187 0.51 25.74 19.62
CA LEU A 187 -0.64 24.90 19.95
C LEU A 187 -1.84 25.71 20.45
N THR A 188 -1.61 26.76 21.24
CA THR A 188 -2.71 27.63 21.71
C THR A 188 -3.40 28.41 20.57
N GLN A 189 -2.73 28.59 19.45
CA GLN A 189 -3.23 29.35 18.28
C GLN A 189 -3.94 28.51 17.23
N GLN A 190 -3.91 27.19 17.36
CA GLN A 190 -4.44 26.29 16.31
C GLN A 190 -5.97 26.14 16.34
N GLY A 191 -6.67 26.60 17.40
CA GLY A 191 -8.11 26.45 17.51
C GLY A 191 -8.57 24.99 17.62
N ILE A 192 -7.71 24.07 18.07
CA ILE A 192 -8.00 22.64 18.22
C ILE A 192 -8.93 22.44 19.43
N GLY A 193 -10.02 21.70 19.25
CA GLY A 193 -11.03 21.48 20.29
C GLY A 193 -10.50 20.75 21.52
N GLN A 194 -9.64 19.75 21.33
CA GLN A 194 -8.98 19.04 22.42
C GLN A 194 -7.55 18.66 22.06
N ILE A 195 -6.62 18.95 22.97
CA ILE A 195 -5.21 18.57 22.85
C ILE A 195 -4.87 17.63 24.01
N VAL A 196 -4.34 16.46 23.72
CA VAL A 196 -3.84 15.50 24.70
C VAL A 196 -2.34 15.35 24.47
N LEU A 197 -1.55 15.68 25.46
CA LEU A 197 -0.10 15.60 25.43
C LEU A 197 0.39 14.71 26.57
N SER A 198 1.30 13.80 26.30
CA SER A 198 2.09 13.13 27.33
C SER A 198 3.44 13.80 27.48
N THR A 199 4.06 13.72 28.62
CA THR A 199 5.47 14.06 28.85
C THR A 199 5.97 13.41 30.13
N HIS A 200 7.23 13.04 30.13
CA HIS A 200 7.92 12.49 31.31
C HIS A 200 8.69 13.58 32.10
N GLU A 201 8.78 14.81 31.56
CA GLU A 201 9.48 15.93 32.19
C GLU A 201 8.50 16.86 32.93
N GLU A 202 8.57 16.88 34.26
CA GLU A 202 7.68 17.69 35.10
C GLU A 202 7.79 19.19 34.86
N THR A 203 9.03 19.68 34.59
CA THR A 203 9.28 21.09 34.28
C THR A 203 8.58 21.53 33.00
N LYS A 204 8.64 20.69 31.95
CA LYS A 204 7.98 20.93 30.67
C LYS A 204 6.44 20.81 30.80
N ALA A 205 5.95 19.87 31.61
CA ALA A 205 4.52 19.77 31.93
C ALA A 205 4.02 21.05 32.59
N ALA A 206 4.77 21.57 33.57
CA ALA A 206 4.44 22.82 34.25
C ALA A 206 4.43 24.03 33.30
N LEU A 207 5.39 24.10 32.36
CA LEU A 207 5.45 25.11 31.31
C LEU A 207 4.20 25.06 30.41
N LEU A 208 3.86 23.89 29.88
CA LEU A 208 2.67 23.69 29.07
C LEU A 208 1.40 24.08 29.78
N ARG A 209 1.25 23.65 31.03
CA ARG A 209 0.11 24.00 31.89
C ARG A 209 -0.01 25.53 32.07
N TYR A 210 1.11 26.19 32.34
CA TYR A 210 1.12 27.65 32.49
C TYR A 210 0.68 28.34 31.18
N LYS A 211 1.30 27.97 30.04
CA LYS A 211 1.00 28.55 28.72
C LYS A 211 -0.46 28.38 28.32
N PHE A 212 -0.99 27.17 28.47
CA PHE A 212 -2.37 26.87 28.08
C PHE A 212 -3.39 27.59 28.99
N LYS A 213 -3.14 27.65 30.31
CA LYS A 213 -3.98 28.43 31.22
C LYS A 213 -3.95 29.93 30.92
N HIS A 214 -2.75 30.45 30.59
CA HIS A 214 -2.60 31.87 30.25
C HIS A 214 -3.32 32.21 28.93
N ALA A 215 -3.40 31.26 28.00
CA ALA A 215 -4.17 31.39 26.78
C ALA A 215 -5.69 31.17 26.96
N GLY A 216 -6.18 30.98 28.21
CA GLY A 216 -7.60 30.78 28.50
C GLY A 216 -8.10 29.36 28.26
N MET A 217 -7.21 28.39 28.03
CA MET A 217 -7.59 26.99 27.80
C MET A 217 -7.89 26.29 29.14
N SER A 218 -8.89 25.40 29.16
CA SER A 218 -9.13 24.49 30.28
C SER A 218 -8.08 23.38 30.28
N VAL A 219 -7.33 23.24 31.37
CA VAL A 219 -6.24 22.26 31.49
C VAL A 219 -6.52 21.25 32.58
N ARG A 220 -6.50 19.96 32.23
CA ARG A 220 -6.53 18.84 33.16
C ARG A 220 -5.20 18.13 33.11
N GLU A 221 -4.57 17.93 34.26
CA GLU A 221 -3.32 17.18 34.40
C GLU A 221 -3.58 15.88 35.13
N GLN A 222 -2.89 14.81 34.71
CA GLN A 222 -2.99 13.50 35.32
C GLN A 222 -1.63 12.86 35.41
N ASN A 223 -1.19 12.53 36.64
CA ASN A 223 0.02 11.77 36.85
C ASN A 223 -0.30 10.27 36.73
N MET A 224 0.21 9.64 35.68
CA MET A 224 -0.05 8.23 35.36
C MET A 224 0.56 7.27 36.38
N GLN A 225 1.71 7.62 36.98
CA GLN A 225 2.33 6.79 38.05
C GLN A 225 1.48 6.78 39.30
N ALA A 226 0.98 7.96 39.73
CA ALA A 226 0.08 8.08 40.89
C ALA A 226 -1.25 7.35 40.64
N LEU A 227 -1.76 7.36 39.41
CA LEU A 227 -2.96 6.62 39.06
C LEU A 227 -2.72 5.10 39.15
N TYR A 228 -1.63 4.61 38.58
CA TYR A 228 -1.26 3.18 38.61
C TYR A 228 -1.09 2.68 40.05
N MET A 229 -0.40 3.47 40.93
CA MET A 229 -0.20 3.11 42.33
C MET A 229 -1.52 3.02 43.08
N LYS A 230 -2.49 3.89 42.82
CA LYS A 230 -3.84 3.79 43.42
C LYS A 230 -4.56 2.51 43.03
N THR A 231 -4.49 2.12 41.73
CA THR A 231 -5.16 0.91 41.24
C THR A 231 -4.57 -0.35 41.86
N VAL A 232 -3.22 -0.41 42.02
CA VAL A 232 -2.51 -1.58 42.63
C VAL A 232 -2.72 -1.68 44.14
N THR A 233 -3.02 -0.56 44.86
CA THR A 233 -3.24 -0.57 46.30
C THR A 233 -4.71 -0.81 46.68
N GLU A 234 -5.64 -0.76 45.74
CA GLU A 234 -7.06 -1.07 45.92
C GLU A 234 -7.44 -2.51 45.56
N GLU A 235 -6.53 -3.33 45.02
CA GLU A 235 -6.60 -4.79 44.88
C GLU A 235 -5.98 -5.50 46.09
#